data_6c15dce555b8f78a0c15a867de03ca49
#
_entry.id   6c15dce555b8f78a0c15a867de03ca49
#
_cell.length_a   1.000
_cell.length_b   1.000
_cell.length_c   1.000
_cell.angle_alpha   90.00
_cell.angle_beta   90.00
_cell.angle_gamma   90.00
#
_symmetry.space_group_name_H-M   'P 1'
#
loop_
_entity.id
_entity.type
_entity.pdbx_description
1 polymer ?
#
loop_
_entity_poly.entity_id
_entity_poly.type
_entity_poly.pdbx_seq_one_letter_code
_entity_poly.pdbx_strand_id
1 'polypeptide(L)'
;MVLGKIIGVEIFFFPYISTFEKNELFNSIIMKKSIFLSFSLMLLVSAGVWSQENAFGGKYVNAFKADSVVWKCYWDFSEEKIKLEDPFDETVLHGDTVVSGKQWRIIRQGKALKGLIRSENNRVMFKPYPGYENKVHPDYLKQQETVIYDFSLKVGESIPSIGIVPSGKVTKIDSVMFEDGHKHKRIHVGEYYSYIEGLGNDRYSPFFMLAHALPTMPSRPTFMCCHVDNRLLYRNPAFEDCNGNKVANVIITGGLSEAKVWFADGQLTVSLEDGRMFDVAVFNAQGMLVAQRQKNRYEARIPFGNEAKGVYFVRIQAGQAVATHKIVHARNK
;
A
#
# COMPACT_ATOMS: atom_id res chain seq x y z
N MET A 1 32.93 24.54 -43.53
CA MET A 1 31.86 23.53 -43.66
C MET A 1 32.21 22.37 -42.75
N VAL A 2 31.66 22.33 -41.55
CA VAL A 2 31.85 21.20 -40.62
C VAL A 2 30.45 20.73 -40.24
N LEU A 3 30.11 19.55 -40.69
CA LEU A 3 28.86 18.84 -40.32
C LEU A 3 29.10 18.10 -39.02
N GLY A 4 28.40 18.50 -37.96
CA GLY A 4 28.25 17.73 -36.76
C GLY A 4 26.84 17.14 -36.70
N LYS A 5 26.72 15.84 -36.88
CA LYS A 5 25.45 15.11 -36.81
C LYS A 5 25.26 14.59 -35.39
N ILE A 6 24.35 15.17 -34.67
CA ILE A 6 23.86 14.60 -33.40
C ILE A 6 22.34 14.56 -33.49
N ILE A 7 21.81 13.34 -33.52
CA ILE A 7 20.39 12.98 -33.36
C ILE A 7 19.44 13.77 -34.31
N GLY A 8 19.50 13.47 -35.62
CA GLY A 8 18.36 13.61 -36.53
C GLY A 8 17.81 15.03 -36.80
N VAL A 9 18.54 16.10 -36.49
CA VAL A 9 18.10 17.48 -36.79
C VAL A 9 19.17 18.16 -37.66
N GLU A 10 18.84 18.46 -38.91
CA GLU A 10 19.66 19.27 -39.80
C GLU A 10 19.45 20.76 -39.53
N ILE A 11 20.51 21.45 -39.15
CA ILE A 11 20.50 22.91 -38.95
C ILE A 11 21.16 23.55 -40.19
N PHE A 12 20.36 24.28 -40.98
CA PHE A 12 20.87 25.11 -42.10
C PHE A 12 21.30 26.49 -41.60
N PHE A 13 22.54 26.86 -41.85
CA PHE A 13 23.04 28.24 -41.70
C PHE A 13 22.97 28.96 -43.05
N PHE A 14 22.30 30.10 -43.09
CA PHE A 14 22.36 31.06 -44.22
C PHE A 14 23.36 32.17 -43.91
N PRO A 15 24.22 32.58 -44.83
CA PRO A 15 25.10 33.72 -44.66
C PRO A 15 24.49 35.04 -45.20
N TYR A 16 24.71 36.09 -44.43
CA TYR A 16 24.83 37.50 -44.79
C TYR A 16 23.68 38.23 -45.50
N ILE A 17 23.01 39.13 -44.77
CA ILE A 17 22.35 40.31 -45.32
C ILE A 17 22.84 41.56 -44.57
N SER A 18 23.24 42.54 -45.36
CA SER A 18 23.90 43.79 -44.96
C SER A 18 22.97 44.81 -44.30
N THR A 19 23.55 45.52 -43.37
CA THR A 19 23.18 46.80 -42.75
C THR A 19 22.12 47.66 -43.48
N PHE A 20 20.94 47.77 -42.88
CA PHE A 20 20.17 49.01 -42.66
C PHE A 20 18.88 48.69 -41.86
N GLU A 21 18.49 49.59 -40.95
CA GLU A 21 17.35 49.50 -40.00
C GLU A 21 17.63 48.78 -38.70
N LYS A 22 18.47 49.39 -37.88
CA LYS A 22 19.06 48.72 -36.71
C LYS A 22 18.27 48.77 -35.40
N ASN A 23 17.12 49.42 -35.27
CA ASN A 23 16.53 49.57 -33.94
C ASN A 23 15.20 48.84 -33.70
N GLU A 24 14.33 48.66 -34.67
CA GLU A 24 13.09 47.91 -34.44
C GLU A 24 13.26 46.39 -34.69
N LEU A 25 14.09 46.02 -35.65
CA LEU A 25 14.35 44.60 -35.92
C LEU A 25 15.12 43.93 -34.77
N PHE A 26 16.01 44.68 -34.10
CA PHE A 26 16.83 44.15 -33.01
C PHE A 26 15.99 43.79 -31.77
N ASN A 27 15.01 44.62 -31.41
CA ASN A 27 14.10 44.37 -30.31
C ASN A 27 13.11 43.23 -30.61
N SER A 28 12.66 43.11 -31.86
CA SER A 28 11.81 41.98 -32.30
C SER A 28 12.55 40.65 -32.32
N ILE A 29 13.84 40.66 -32.71
CA ILE A 29 14.68 39.45 -32.74
C ILE A 29 15.07 39.00 -31.31
N ILE A 30 15.36 39.94 -30.41
CA ILE A 30 15.67 39.62 -29.00
C ILE A 30 14.43 39.06 -28.30
N MET A 31 13.24 39.64 -28.49
CA MET A 31 12.01 39.12 -27.92
C MET A 31 11.65 37.73 -28.48
N LYS A 32 11.80 37.53 -29.81
CA LYS A 32 11.57 36.21 -30.42
C LYS A 32 12.59 35.17 -29.95
N LYS A 33 13.88 35.54 -29.80
CA LYS A 33 14.89 34.63 -29.23
C LYS A 33 14.66 34.32 -27.78
N SER A 34 14.22 35.28 -26.97
CA SER A 34 13.90 35.06 -25.54
C SER A 34 12.68 34.15 -25.36
N ILE A 35 11.66 34.29 -26.21
CA ILE A 35 10.49 33.40 -26.22
C ILE A 35 10.85 31.99 -26.70
N PHE A 36 11.71 31.88 -27.71
CA PHE A 36 12.19 30.59 -28.20
C PHE A 36 13.12 29.88 -27.20
N LEU A 37 13.96 30.62 -26.47
CA LEU A 37 14.80 30.03 -25.40
C LEU A 37 13.97 29.58 -24.20
N SER A 38 12.94 30.35 -23.79
CA SER A 38 12.06 29.93 -22.70
C SER A 38 11.16 28.77 -23.10
N PHE A 39 10.72 28.68 -24.35
CA PHE A 39 9.96 27.52 -24.85
C PHE A 39 10.84 26.27 -25.00
N SER A 40 12.09 26.39 -25.45
CA SER A 40 13.06 25.29 -25.48
C SER A 40 13.45 24.84 -24.09
N LEU A 41 13.56 25.74 -23.10
CA LEU A 41 13.86 25.39 -21.73
C LEU A 41 12.63 24.72 -21.03
N MET A 42 11.41 25.15 -21.33
CA MET A 42 10.19 24.48 -20.89
C MET A 42 10.03 23.08 -21.52
N LEU A 43 10.37 22.90 -22.79
CA LEU A 43 10.36 21.58 -23.44
C LEU A 43 11.43 20.65 -22.88
N LEU A 44 12.60 21.16 -22.48
CA LEU A 44 13.64 20.37 -21.82
C LEU A 44 13.28 20.00 -20.37
N VAL A 45 12.53 20.84 -19.67
CA VAL A 45 12.03 20.54 -18.32
C VAL A 45 10.83 19.57 -18.38
N SER A 46 10.00 19.62 -19.44
CA SER A 46 8.90 18.68 -19.62
C SER A 46 9.35 17.30 -20.16
N ALA A 47 10.50 17.22 -20.83
CA ALA A 47 11.10 15.94 -21.24
C ALA A 47 11.85 15.23 -20.10
N GLY A 48 12.03 15.90 -18.97
CA GLY A 48 12.72 15.38 -17.78
C GLY A 48 11.81 14.68 -16.77
N VAL A 49 10.56 14.35 -17.10
CA VAL A 49 9.84 13.30 -16.40
C VAL A 49 10.43 11.97 -16.91
N TRP A 50 11.62 11.66 -16.43
CA TRP A 50 12.12 10.30 -16.44
C TRP A 50 11.06 9.52 -15.69
N SER A 51 10.27 8.75 -16.40
CA SER A 51 9.54 7.66 -15.77
C SER A 51 10.63 6.87 -15.04
N GLN A 52 10.66 6.96 -13.73
CA GLN A 52 11.52 6.09 -12.94
C GLN A 52 11.12 4.68 -13.39
N GLU A 53 11.99 4.08 -14.20
CA GLU A 53 11.80 2.70 -14.61
C GLU A 53 11.66 1.92 -13.30
N ASN A 54 10.47 1.37 -13.06
CA ASN A 54 10.23 0.69 -11.79
C ASN A 54 11.28 -0.41 -11.64
N ALA A 55 11.64 -0.73 -10.40
CA ALA A 55 12.71 -1.65 -10.07
C ALA A 55 12.61 -3.02 -10.77
N PHE A 56 11.46 -3.33 -11.36
CA PHE A 56 11.14 -4.60 -12.03
C PHE A 56 10.98 -4.48 -13.54
N GLY A 57 11.33 -3.33 -14.16
CA GLY A 57 11.25 -3.11 -15.61
C GLY A 57 9.84 -3.26 -16.17
N GLY A 58 8.80 -2.89 -15.38
CA GLY A 58 7.39 -2.97 -15.79
C GLY A 58 6.83 -4.40 -15.88
N LYS A 59 7.48 -5.39 -15.28
CA LYS A 59 6.97 -6.77 -15.25
C LYS A 59 6.15 -7.00 -13.99
N TYR A 60 4.96 -7.61 -14.14
CA TYR A 60 4.17 -8.10 -13.02
C TYR A 60 4.94 -9.14 -12.22
N VAL A 61 5.07 -8.93 -10.92
CA VAL A 61 5.85 -9.78 -10.02
C VAL A 61 4.95 -10.53 -9.05
N ASN A 62 5.04 -11.86 -9.08
CA ASN A 62 4.39 -12.72 -8.09
C ASN A 62 5.45 -13.29 -7.15
N ALA A 63 5.47 -12.84 -5.88
CA ALA A 63 6.46 -13.25 -4.91
C ALA A 63 6.51 -14.77 -4.71
N PHE A 64 5.38 -15.49 -4.82
CA PHE A 64 5.36 -16.95 -4.68
C PHE A 64 6.04 -17.70 -5.84
N LYS A 65 6.38 -16.99 -6.94
CA LYS A 65 7.06 -17.56 -8.12
C LYS A 65 8.49 -17.05 -8.31
N ALA A 66 8.90 -16.07 -7.50
CA ALA A 66 10.21 -15.45 -7.62
C ALA A 66 11.32 -16.30 -6.99
N ASP A 67 12.59 -16.08 -7.38
CA ASP A 67 13.72 -16.91 -6.96
C ASP A 67 14.13 -16.69 -5.50
N SER A 68 14.06 -15.46 -5.03
CA SER A 68 14.32 -15.13 -3.63
C SER A 68 13.31 -14.11 -3.13
N VAL A 69 12.66 -14.39 -2.02
CA VAL A 69 11.68 -13.50 -1.43
C VAL A 69 11.90 -13.40 0.07
N VAL A 70 11.80 -12.18 0.58
CA VAL A 70 11.82 -11.88 2.01
C VAL A 70 10.56 -11.11 2.37
N TRP A 71 9.74 -11.68 3.23
CA TRP A 71 8.64 -10.98 3.91
C TRP A 71 9.12 -10.57 5.29
N LYS A 72 9.04 -9.28 5.58
CA LYS A 72 9.47 -8.70 6.85
C LYS A 72 8.26 -8.20 7.63
N CYS A 73 8.15 -8.63 8.87
CA CYS A 73 7.10 -8.22 9.81
C CYS A 73 7.71 -7.51 11.00
N TYR A 74 6.92 -6.69 11.67
CA TYR A 74 7.30 -5.93 12.84
C TYR A 74 6.44 -6.32 14.03
N TRP A 75 7.07 -6.65 15.15
CA TRP A 75 6.41 -6.89 16.44
C TRP A 75 6.36 -5.60 17.23
N ASP A 76 5.16 -5.10 17.50
CA ASP A 76 4.96 -3.91 18.33
C ASP A 76 4.45 -4.31 19.71
N PHE A 77 5.31 -4.21 20.68
CA PHE A 77 5.01 -4.44 22.10
C PHE A 77 5.04 -3.13 22.91
N SER A 78 4.97 -1.99 22.26
CA SER A 78 5.07 -0.69 22.93
C SER A 78 4.01 -0.47 24.01
N GLU A 79 2.81 -1.02 23.80
CA GLU A 79 1.71 -0.95 24.78
C GLU A 79 1.98 -1.82 26.03
N GLU A 80 2.76 -2.88 25.88
CA GLU A 80 3.07 -3.84 26.94
C GLU A 80 4.37 -3.55 27.68
N LYS A 81 5.08 -2.49 27.26
CA LYS A 81 6.42 -2.14 27.79
C LYS A 81 7.47 -3.25 27.63
N ILE A 82 7.22 -4.20 26.76
CA ILE A 82 8.17 -5.25 26.39
C ILE A 82 9.09 -4.72 25.32
N LYS A 83 10.40 -4.71 25.57
CA LYS A 83 11.41 -4.40 24.56
C LYS A 83 11.99 -5.71 24.04
N LEU A 84 11.81 -5.97 22.75
CA LEU A 84 12.53 -7.02 22.05
C LEU A 84 13.89 -6.50 21.60
N GLU A 85 14.91 -7.32 21.69
CA GLU A 85 16.23 -7.00 21.10
C GLU A 85 16.14 -6.90 19.58
N ASP A 86 15.33 -7.77 18.97
CA ASP A 86 15.01 -7.73 17.54
C ASP A 86 13.49 -7.85 17.35
N PRO A 87 12.81 -6.73 17.02
CA PRO A 87 11.37 -6.74 16.79
C PRO A 87 10.97 -7.25 15.41
N PHE A 88 11.91 -7.71 14.59
CA PHE A 88 11.63 -8.15 13.24
C PHE A 88 11.46 -9.66 13.15
N ASP A 89 10.52 -10.06 12.31
CA ASP A 89 10.30 -11.46 11.93
C ASP A 89 10.38 -11.56 10.42
N GLU A 90 11.36 -12.30 9.93
CA GLU A 90 11.61 -12.48 8.52
C GLU A 90 11.23 -13.90 8.09
N THR A 91 10.33 -13.98 7.11
CA THR A 91 10.04 -15.22 6.40
C THR A 91 10.69 -15.16 5.04
N VAL A 92 11.47 -16.18 4.71
CA VAL A 92 12.26 -16.25 3.48
C VAL A 92 11.78 -17.43 2.62
N LEU A 93 11.59 -17.15 1.35
CA LEU A 93 11.40 -18.15 0.30
C LEU A 93 12.68 -18.23 -0.51
N HIS A 94 13.41 -19.31 -0.36
CA HIS A 94 14.67 -19.51 -1.07
C HIS A 94 15.01 -20.98 -1.21
N GLY A 95 15.45 -21.36 -2.41
CA GLY A 95 15.80 -22.73 -2.75
C GLY A 95 14.59 -23.60 -3.11
N ASP A 96 14.87 -24.59 -3.91
CA ASP A 96 13.88 -25.50 -4.49
C ASP A 96 14.14 -26.94 -4.07
N THR A 97 13.10 -27.74 -4.09
CA THR A 97 13.16 -29.19 -3.90
C THR A 97 12.10 -29.88 -4.75
N VAL A 98 12.28 -31.15 -5.03
CA VAL A 98 11.29 -31.96 -5.74
C VAL A 98 10.69 -32.98 -4.78
N VAL A 99 9.37 -32.95 -4.63
CA VAL A 99 8.63 -33.90 -3.81
C VAL A 99 7.50 -34.49 -4.65
N SER A 100 7.49 -35.82 -4.77
CA SER A 100 6.51 -36.57 -5.58
C SER A 100 6.41 -36.05 -7.02
N GLY A 101 7.57 -35.77 -7.65
CA GLY A 101 7.64 -35.28 -9.04
C GLY A 101 7.22 -33.83 -9.25
N LYS A 102 6.86 -33.09 -8.20
CA LYS A 102 6.48 -31.67 -8.26
C LYS A 102 7.59 -30.80 -7.67
N GLN A 103 7.84 -29.65 -8.30
CA GLN A 103 8.78 -28.66 -7.79
C GLN A 103 8.14 -27.82 -6.68
N TRP A 104 8.86 -27.65 -5.58
CA TRP A 104 8.46 -26.90 -4.40
C TRP A 104 9.54 -25.91 -4.00
N ARG A 105 9.12 -24.81 -3.42
CA ARG A 105 9.97 -23.77 -2.84
C ARG A 105 10.02 -23.93 -1.32
N ILE A 106 11.19 -23.68 -0.73
CA ILE A 106 11.43 -23.86 0.71
C ILE A 106 11.13 -22.58 1.46
N ILE A 107 10.26 -22.65 2.48
CA ILE A 107 9.96 -21.52 3.40
C ILE A 107 10.78 -21.71 4.68
N ARG A 108 11.42 -20.61 5.08
CA ARG A 108 12.13 -20.47 6.37
C ARG A 108 11.61 -19.26 7.11
N GLN A 109 11.61 -19.34 8.44
CA GLN A 109 11.40 -18.19 9.33
C GLN A 109 12.57 -18.13 10.29
N GLY A 110 13.43 -17.13 10.15
CA GLY A 110 14.75 -17.14 10.75
C GLY A 110 15.54 -18.41 10.32
N LYS A 111 16.05 -19.17 11.29
CA LYS A 111 16.75 -20.44 11.04
C LYS A 111 15.83 -21.65 10.88
N ALA A 112 14.55 -21.52 11.23
CA ALA A 112 13.61 -22.64 11.24
C ALA A 112 13.01 -22.90 9.85
N LEU A 113 13.05 -24.16 9.41
CA LEU A 113 12.27 -24.62 8.25
C LEU A 113 10.79 -24.64 8.64
N LYS A 114 9.92 -24.05 7.80
CA LYS A 114 8.47 -24.05 8.03
C LYS A 114 7.75 -25.03 7.13
N GLY A 115 8.14 -25.09 5.87
CA GLY A 115 7.49 -25.95 4.91
C GLY A 115 7.90 -25.67 3.48
N LEU A 116 7.07 -26.16 2.60
CA LEU A 116 7.20 -26.07 1.16
C LEU A 116 5.99 -25.38 0.57
N ILE A 117 6.19 -24.51 -0.39
CA ILE A 117 5.09 -23.91 -1.17
C ILE A 117 5.24 -24.17 -2.65
N ARG A 118 4.11 -24.14 -3.33
CA ARG A 118 4.01 -24.22 -4.78
C ARG A 118 2.87 -23.32 -5.24
N SER A 119 3.13 -22.47 -6.21
CA SER A 119 2.11 -21.60 -6.80
C SER A 119 1.72 -22.09 -8.19
N GLU A 120 0.45 -22.42 -8.37
CA GLU A 120 -0.10 -22.95 -9.61
C GLU A 120 -1.58 -22.58 -9.73
N ASN A 121 -2.05 -22.23 -10.93
CA ASN A 121 -3.48 -21.97 -11.24
C ASN A 121 -4.14 -20.96 -10.28
N ASN A 122 -3.46 -19.85 -10.00
CA ASN A 122 -3.91 -18.81 -9.06
C ASN A 122 -4.09 -19.31 -7.61
N ARG A 123 -3.45 -20.42 -7.25
CA ARG A 123 -3.46 -20.97 -5.91
C ARG A 123 -2.05 -21.10 -5.37
N VAL A 124 -1.91 -20.95 -4.07
CA VAL A 124 -0.69 -21.28 -3.34
C VAL A 124 -0.97 -22.48 -2.46
N MET A 125 -0.27 -23.56 -2.72
CA MET A 125 -0.31 -24.79 -1.94
C MET A 125 0.82 -24.81 -0.94
N PHE A 126 0.56 -25.36 0.21
CA PHE A 126 1.51 -25.56 1.29
C PHE A 126 1.60 -27.04 1.64
N LYS A 127 2.79 -27.44 2.05
CA LYS A 127 3.09 -28.75 2.65
C LYS A 127 4.13 -28.55 3.74
N PRO A 128 3.98 -29.18 4.94
CA PRO A 128 5.02 -29.16 5.95
C PRO A 128 6.34 -29.71 5.41
N TYR A 129 7.46 -29.16 5.86
CA TYR A 129 8.76 -29.71 5.53
C TYR A 129 8.91 -31.07 6.26
N PRO A 130 9.40 -32.14 5.60
CA PRO A 130 9.60 -33.45 6.23
C PRO A 130 10.39 -33.36 7.53
N GLY A 131 9.86 -33.92 8.61
CA GLY A 131 10.45 -33.83 9.96
C GLY A 131 10.11 -32.57 10.77
N TYR A 132 9.29 -31.66 10.20
CA TYR A 132 8.84 -30.43 10.88
C TYR A 132 7.33 -30.33 11.06
N GLU A 133 6.64 -31.46 10.94
CA GLU A 133 5.18 -31.55 11.01
C GLU A 133 4.63 -31.02 12.33
N ASN A 134 5.34 -31.20 13.43
CA ASN A 134 4.95 -30.71 14.75
C ASN A 134 5.09 -29.19 14.93
N LYS A 135 5.60 -28.48 13.95
CA LYS A 135 5.77 -27.02 13.96
C LYS A 135 4.65 -26.26 13.25
N VAL A 136 3.72 -26.97 12.64
CA VAL A 136 2.59 -26.39 11.91
C VAL A 136 1.27 -26.87 12.50
N HIS A 137 0.20 -26.12 12.23
CA HIS A 137 -1.14 -26.49 12.71
C HIS A 137 -1.54 -27.87 12.15
N PRO A 138 -2.17 -28.75 12.97
CA PRO A 138 -2.53 -30.11 12.57
C PRO A 138 -3.39 -30.21 11.31
N ASP A 139 -4.17 -29.17 10.97
CA ASP A 139 -4.98 -29.17 9.77
C ASP A 139 -4.16 -29.32 8.49
N TYR A 140 -2.91 -28.83 8.49
CA TYR A 140 -1.99 -28.94 7.35
C TYR A 140 -1.40 -30.34 7.19
N LEU A 141 -1.62 -31.22 8.16
CA LEU A 141 -1.19 -32.62 8.12
C LEU A 141 -2.26 -33.56 7.55
N LYS A 142 -3.51 -33.11 7.49
CA LYS A 142 -4.66 -33.92 7.05
C LYS A 142 -4.66 -34.19 5.54
N GLN A 143 -3.95 -33.37 4.78
CA GLN A 143 -3.88 -33.44 3.32
C GLN A 143 -2.43 -33.50 2.85
N GLN A 144 -2.20 -34.11 1.69
CA GLN A 144 -0.86 -34.12 1.10
C GLN A 144 -0.40 -32.71 0.70
N GLU A 145 -1.33 -31.87 0.27
CA GLU A 145 -1.12 -30.48 -0.12
C GLU A 145 -2.34 -29.68 0.33
N THR A 146 -2.14 -28.57 1.02
CA THR A 146 -3.23 -27.68 1.46
C THR A 146 -3.18 -26.38 0.70
N VAL A 147 -4.30 -25.94 0.12
CA VAL A 147 -4.44 -24.61 -0.48
C VAL A 147 -4.48 -23.58 0.65
N ILE A 148 -3.48 -22.69 0.72
CA ILE A 148 -3.41 -21.63 1.72
C ILE A 148 -3.90 -20.29 1.17
N TYR A 149 -3.81 -20.07 -0.15
CA TYR A 149 -4.38 -18.92 -0.85
C TYR A 149 -5.03 -19.37 -2.15
N ASP A 150 -6.22 -18.88 -2.43
CA ASP A 150 -6.91 -19.05 -3.70
C ASP A 150 -7.31 -17.68 -4.27
N PHE A 151 -6.57 -17.22 -5.28
CA PHE A 151 -6.81 -15.93 -5.94
C PHE A 151 -7.86 -16.02 -7.04
N SER A 152 -8.42 -17.20 -7.33
CA SER A 152 -9.51 -17.36 -8.30
C SER A 152 -10.88 -17.00 -7.74
N LEU A 153 -11.01 -16.90 -6.42
CA LEU A 153 -12.28 -16.66 -5.73
C LEU A 153 -12.96 -15.35 -6.14
N LYS A 154 -14.30 -15.40 -6.09
CA LYS A 154 -15.21 -14.28 -6.37
C LYS A 154 -15.98 -13.87 -5.13
N VAL A 155 -16.54 -12.65 -5.14
CA VAL A 155 -17.41 -12.17 -4.06
C VAL A 155 -18.57 -13.14 -3.84
N GLY A 156 -18.83 -13.47 -2.57
CA GLY A 156 -19.84 -14.43 -2.14
C GLY A 156 -19.36 -15.87 -2.00
N GLU A 157 -18.22 -16.25 -2.60
CA GLU A 157 -17.64 -17.57 -2.43
C GLU A 157 -16.99 -17.70 -1.04
N SER A 158 -16.92 -18.93 -0.54
CA SER A 158 -16.45 -19.22 0.82
C SER A 158 -15.06 -19.83 0.79
N ILE A 159 -14.24 -19.45 1.77
CA ILE A 159 -13.01 -20.19 2.11
C ILE A 159 -13.31 -21.14 3.27
N PRO A 160 -12.70 -22.33 3.27
CA PRO A 160 -12.80 -23.23 4.43
C PRO A 160 -11.99 -22.67 5.61
N SER A 161 -12.30 -23.14 6.82
CA SER A 161 -11.39 -22.95 7.96
C SER A 161 -10.13 -23.76 7.75
N ILE A 162 -8.98 -23.11 7.84
CA ILE A 162 -7.66 -23.75 7.69
C ILE A 162 -6.71 -23.19 8.74
N GLY A 163 -6.23 -24.06 9.62
CA GLY A 163 -5.35 -23.63 10.69
C GLY A 163 -6.05 -22.63 11.61
N ILE A 164 -5.43 -21.47 11.79
CA ILE A 164 -5.99 -20.36 12.60
C ILE A 164 -6.87 -19.39 11.81
N VAL A 165 -7.02 -19.59 10.50
CA VAL A 165 -7.90 -18.76 9.66
C VAL A 165 -9.32 -19.32 9.75
N PRO A 166 -10.29 -18.57 10.26
CA PRO A 166 -11.67 -19.02 10.30
C PRO A 166 -12.25 -19.11 8.89
N SER A 167 -13.25 -19.97 8.72
CA SER A 167 -14.05 -19.99 7.50
C SER A 167 -14.74 -18.63 7.30
N GLY A 168 -14.89 -18.21 6.07
CA GLY A 168 -15.55 -16.94 5.77
C GLY A 168 -15.93 -16.81 4.31
N LYS A 169 -16.78 -15.83 4.01
CA LYS A 169 -17.13 -15.46 2.63
C LYS A 169 -16.25 -14.32 2.15
N VAL A 170 -15.95 -14.34 0.85
CA VAL A 170 -15.36 -13.19 0.17
C VAL A 170 -16.38 -12.06 0.16
N THR A 171 -16.09 -10.98 0.87
CA THR A 171 -16.98 -9.83 1.03
C THR A 171 -16.70 -8.73 0.00
N LYS A 172 -15.44 -8.60 -0.42
CA LYS A 172 -15.00 -7.56 -1.34
C LYS A 172 -13.76 -8.02 -2.11
N ILE A 173 -13.62 -7.53 -3.32
CA ILE A 173 -12.39 -7.62 -4.11
C ILE A 173 -12.02 -6.21 -4.56
N ASP A 174 -10.79 -5.79 -4.28
CA ASP A 174 -10.20 -4.55 -4.79
C ASP A 174 -8.76 -4.81 -5.29
N SER A 175 -7.97 -3.78 -5.46
CA SER A 175 -6.58 -3.92 -5.89
C SER A 175 -5.67 -2.95 -5.18
N VAL A 176 -4.40 -3.33 -5.06
CA VAL A 176 -3.33 -2.53 -4.46
C VAL A 176 -2.22 -2.35 -5.49
N MET A 177 -1.69 -1.14 -5.60
CA MET A 177 -0.55 -0.84 -6.45
C MET A 177 0.73 -1.29 -5.76
N PHE A 178 1.59 -2.01 -6.48
CA PHE A 178 2.90 -2.44 -6.01
C PHE A 178 4.03 -1.64 -6.69
N GLU A 179 5.24 -1.79 -6.20
CA GLU A 179 6.44 -1.13 -6.74
C GLU A 179 6.86 -1.69 -8.11
N ASP A 180 6.28 -2.80 -8.57
CA ASP A 180 6.42 -3.30 -9.93
C ASP A 180 5.57 -2.51 -10.96
N GLY A 181 4.77 -1.56 -10.49
CA GLY A 181 3.90 -0.71 -11.30
C GLY A 181 2.57 -1.36 -11.68
N HIS A 182 2.24 -2.51 -11.11
CA HIS A 182 1.00 -3.24 -11.39
C HIS A 182 0.03 -3.20 -10.22
N LYS A 183 -1.26 -3.29 -10.55
CA LYS A 183 -2.32 -3.51 -9.57
C LYS A 183 -2.45 -5.00 -9.27
N HIS A 184 -2.25 -5.36 -8.01
CA HIS A 184 -2.42 -6.72 -7.52
C HIS A 184 -3.81 -6.87 -6.88
N LYS A 185 -4.52 -7.95 -7.23
CA LYS A 185 -5.85 -8.26 -6.71
C LYS A 185 -5.78 -8.50 -5.21
N ARG A 186 -6.67 -7.85 -4.44
CA ARG A 186 -6.83 -8.11 -3.02
C ARG A 186 -8.21 -8.67 -2.74
N ILE A 187 -8.26 -9.78 -2.01
CA ILE A 187 -9.47 -10.49 -1.61
C ILE A 187 -9.70 -10.29 -0.13
N HIS A 188 -10.86 -9.76 0.23
CA HIS A 188 -11.31 -9.57 1.60
C HIS A 188 -12.25 -10.71 1.99
N VAL A 189 -12.02 -11.32 3.15
CA VAL A 189 -12.79 -12.44 3.68
C VAL A 189 -13.32 -12.06 5.06
N GLY A 190 -14.64 -11.99 5.21
CA GLY A 190 -15.26 -11.44 6.40
C GLY A 190 -14.81 -9.99 6.64
N GLU A 191 -14.64 -9.64 7.90
CA GLU A 191 -14.29 -8.26 8.32
C GLU A 191 -12.79 -8.07 8.56
N TYR A 192 -12.07 -9.14 8.87
CA TYR A 192 -10.72 -9.03 9.45
C TYR A 192 -9.61 -9.70 8.67
N TYR A 193 -9.92 -10.43 7.63
CA TYR A 193 -8.93 -11.17 6.87
C TYR A 193 -8.89 -10.71 5.43
N SER A 194 -7.70 -10.41 4.95
CA SER A 194 -7.46 -10.12 3.54
C SER A 194 -6.12 -10.66 3.08
N TYR A 195 -6.02 -10.91 1.77
CA TYR A 195 -4.78 -11.33 1.15
C TYR A 195 -4.67 -10.82 -0.27
N ILE A 196 -3.43 -10.54 -0.70
CA ILE A 196 -3.11 -9.93 -1.98
C ILE A 196 -2.44 -10.95 -2.88
N GLU A 197 -2.85 -10.97 -4.14
CA GLU A 197 -2.26 -11.81 -5.17
C GLU A 197 -0.75 -11.55 -5.30
N GLY A 198 0.03 -12.63 -5.28
CA GLY A 198 1.48 -12.56 -5.34
C GLY A 198 2.17 -12.12 -4.06
N LEU A 199 1.43 -11.87 -2.96
CA LEU A 199 2.00 -11.44 -1.68
C LEU A 199 1.57 -12.33 -0.50
N GLY A 200 0.29 -12.71 -0.45
CA GLY A 200 -0.33 -13.38 0.69
C GLY A 200 -1.04 -12.42 1.63
N ASN A 201 -1.11 -12.74 2.91
CA ASN A 201 -1.78 -11.91 3.91
C ASN A 201 -1.13 -10.51 3.98
N ASP A 202 -1.94 -9.45 3.96
CA ASP A 202 -1.47 -8.06 3.94
C ASP A 202 -1.45 -7.39 5.32
N ARG A 203 -1.90 -8.09 6.35
CA ARG A 203 -2.00 -7.55 7.71
C ARG A 203 -0.97 -8.15 8.66
N TYR A 204 -0.75 -9.47 8.54
CA TYR A 204 0.16 -10.24 9.38
C TYR A 204 1.23 -10.90 8.51
N SER A 205 2.13 -11.69 9.12
CA SER A 205 3.03 -12.54 8.34
C SER A 205 2.23 -13.35 7.29
N PRO A 206 2.67 -13.41 6.03
CA PRO A 206 1.98 -14.15 4.97
C PRO A 206 1.72 -15.62 5.32
N PHE A 207 2.52 -16.16 6.22
CA PHE A 207 2.41 -17.56 6.68
C PHE A 207 1.95 -17.68 8.13
N PHE A 208 1.39 -16.62 8.72
CA PHE A 208 0.88 -16.62 10.09
C PHE A 208 -0.17 -17.72 10.31
N MET A 209 -0.97 -18.03 9.29
CA MET A 209 -1.96 -19.10 9.34
C MET A 209 -1.40 -20.50 9.61
N LEU A 210 -0.09 -20.70 9.34
CA LEU A 210 0.57 -21.98 9.54
C LEU A 210 0.95 -22.23 11.01
N ALA A 211 0.81 -21.23 11.89
CA ALA A 211 1.17 -21.37 13.30
C ALA A 211 0.37 -22.52 13.95
N HIS A 212 1.04 -23.31 14.78
CA HIS A 212 0.43 -24.45 15.50
C HIS A 212 -0.67 -23.97 16.46
N ALA A 213 -0.47 -22.82 17.10
CA ALA A 213 -1.45 -22.19 17.98
C ALA A 213 -1.37 -20.68 17.81
N LEU A 214 -2.48 -20.00 18.11
CA LEU A 214 -2.42 -18.56 18.29
C LEU A 214 -1.46 -18.27 19.44
N PRO A 215 -0.46 -17.41 19.23
CA PRO A 215 0.34 -16.94 20.35
C PRO A 215 -0.60 -16.40 21.41
N THR A 216 -0.42 -16.81 22.66
CA THR A 216 -1.10 -16.22 23.83
C THR A 216 -0.65 -14.77 24.04
N MET A 217 0.30 -14.31 23.25
CA MET A 217 0.81 -12.94 23.25
C MET A 217 -0.26 -11.98 22.73
N PRO A 218 -0.50 -10.88 23.40
CA PRO A 218 -1.49 -9.87 23.00
C PRO A 218 -1.17 -9.17 21.68
N SER A 219 0.11 -9.17 21.27
CA SER A 219 0.53 -8.57 19.99
C SER A 219 0.79 -9.62 18.90
N ARG A 220 0.54 -9.25 17.66
CA ARG A 220 0.79 -10.05 16.46
C ARG A 220 1.77 -9.31 15.55
N PRO A 221 2.65 -10.04 14.83
CA PRO A 221 3.55 -9.37 13.90
C PRO A 221 2.76 -8.70 12.77
N THR A 222 2.89 -7.40 12.65
CA THR A 222 2.31 -6.64 11.55
C THR A 222 3.17 -6.78 10.31
N PHE A 223 2.56 -7.13 9.19
CA PHE A 223 3.26 -7.19 7.91
C PHE A 223 3.79 -5.80 7.51
N MET A 224 5.05 -5.72 7.14
CA MET A 224 5.72 -4.46 6.85
C MET A 224 6.16 -4.35 5.39
N CYS A 225 6.99 -5.27 4.91
CA CYS A 225 7.57 -5.20 3.58
C CYS A 225 7.74 -6.58 2.94
N CYS A 226 7.70 -6.60 1.61
CA CYS A 226 8.11 -7.73 0.79
C CYS A 226 9.20 -7.31 -0.18
N HIS A 227 10.32 -8.03 -0.17
CA HIS A 227 11.40 -7.88 -1.15
C HIS A 227 11.46 -9.11 -2.02
N VAL A 228 11.65 -8.89 -3.31
CA VAL A 228 11.89 -9.94 -4.33
C VAL A 228 13.24 -9.65 -4.97
N ASP A 229 14.13 -10.62 -4.93
CA ASP A 229 15.49 -10.50 -5.45
C ASP A 229 16.19 -9.22 -4.95
N ASN A 230 16.09 -8.97 -3.65
CA ASN A 230 16.59 -7.78 -2.92
C ASN A 230 15.98 -6.44 -3.36
N ARG A 231 14.91 -6.42 -4.16
CA ARG A 231 14.18 -5.20 -4.55
C ARG A 231 12.86 -5.14 -3.81
N LEU A 232 12.49 -3.97 -3.33
CA LEU A 232 11.20 -3.74 -2.67
C LEU A 232 10.07 -3.97 -3.67
N LEU A 233 9.21 -4.94 -3.40
CA LEU A 233 8.00 -5.21 -4.19
C LEU A 233 6.77 -4.53 -3.58
N TYR A 234 6.66 -4.57 -2.26
CA TYR A 234 5.54 -4.00 -1.54
C TYR A 234 5.96 -3.51 -0.16
N ARG A 235 5.46 -2.35 0.22
CA ARG A 235 5.55 -1.80 1.55
C ARG A 235 4.15 -1.51 2.08
N ASN A 236 3.86 -1.95 3.29
CA ASN A 236 2.63 -1.60 3.97
C ASN A 236 2.61 -0.07 4.22
N PRO A 237 1.56 0.64 3.77
CA PRO A 237 1.46 2.10 3.92
C PRO A 237 1.52 2.61 5.36
N ALA A 238 1.35 1.73 6.35
CA ALA A 238 1.52 2.05 7.77
C ALA A 238 2.98 2.34 8.17
N PHE A 239 3.94 2.05 7.31
CA PHE A 239 5.36 2.22 7.57
C PHE A 239 6.01 3.15 6.56
N GLU A 240 6.90 4.02 7.05
CA GLU A 240 7.72 4.91 6.21
C GLU A 240 8.81 4.13 5.45
N ASP A 241 9.32 3.09 6.09
CA ASP A 241 10.38 2.23 5.56
C ASP A 241 10.20 0.77 6.03
N CYS A 242 11.19 -0.06 5.73
CA CYS A 242 11.24 -1.45 6.18
C CYS A 242 12.07 -1.64 7.48
N ASN A 243 12.27 -0.58 8.28
CA ASN A 243 12.99 -0.60 9.56
C ASN A 243 12.07 -0.38 10.76
N GLY A 244 10.76 -0.50 10.57
CA GLY A 244 9.77 -0.37 11.64
C GLY A 244 9.33 1.07 11.92
N ASN A 245 9.82 2.05 11.17
CA ASN A 245 9.37 3.43 11.31
C ASN A 245 7.94 3.54 10.80
N LYS A 246 7.01 3.75 11.72
CA LYS A 246 5.60 3.95 11.38
C LYS A 246 5.39 5.36 10.86
N VAL A 247 4.58 5.49 9.83
CA VAL A 247 4.13 6.81 9.34
C VAL A 247 3.40 7.50 10.48
N ALA A 248 3.91 8.67 10.90
CA ALA A 248 3.39 9.41 12.06
C ALA A 248 1.92 9.81 11.94
N ASN A 249 1.34 9.73 10.74
CA ASN A 249 -0.04 10.11 10.43
C ASN A 249 -0.69 9.13 9.44
N VAL A 250 -0.56 7.82 9.64
CA VAL A 250 -1.40 6.88 8.87
C VAL A 250 -2.84 7.08 9.28
N ILE A 251 -3.61 7.57 8.34
CA ILE A 251 -5.06 7.40 8.36
C ILE A 251 -5.29 5.90 8.19
N ILE A 252 -5.30 5.16 9.29
CA ILE A 252 -5.73 3.77 9.28
C ILE A 252 -7.24 3.83 9.03
N THR A 253 -7.62 3.76 7.76
CA THR A 253 -9.03 3.58 7.37
C THR A 253 -9.52 2.17 7.70
N GLY A 254 -8.87 1.49 8.62
CA GLY A 254 -9.25 0.20 9.16
C GLY A 254 -10.04 0.38 10.44
N GLY A 255 -11.38 0.34 10.37
CA GLY A 255 -12.25 0.31 11.54
C GLY A 255 -13.12 1.55 11.77
N LEU A 256 -13.01 2.61 10.96
CA LEU A 256 -13.95 3.74 10.96
C LEU A 256 -14.60 3.95 9.58
N SER A 257 -14.59 2.93 8.72
CA SER A 257 -15.25 2.96 7.39
C SER A 257 -16.75 3.22 7.46
N GLU A 258 -17.36 3.08 8.62
CA GLU A 258 -18.78 3.32 8.90
C GLU A 258 -19.06 4.70 9.48
N ALA A 259 -18.04 5.53 9.69
CA ALA A 259 -18.25 6.90 10.14
C ALA A 259 -18.97 7.68 9.04
N LYS A 260 -20.16 8.19 9.38
CA LYS A 260 -20.96 9.05 8.49
C LYS A 260 -20.70 10.50 8.87
N VAL A 261 -20.44 11.33 7.85
CA VAL A 261 -20.20 12.77 8.02
C VAL A 261 -21.10 13.53 7.07
N TRP A 262 -21.93 14.41 7.60
CA TRP A 262 -22.82 15.24 6.78
C TRP A 262 -23.00 16.64 7.38
N PHE A 263 -23.45 17.54 6.54
CA PHE A 263 -23.75 18.92 6.92
C PHE A 263 -25.23 19.21 6.66
N ALA A 264 -25.97 19.62 7.69
CA ALA A 264 -27.37 20.01 7.60
C ALA A 264 -27.67 21.07 8.67
N ASP A 265 -28.56 22.02 8.35
CA ASP A 265 -29.09 23.01 9.27
C ASP A 265 -28.04 23.82 10.06
N GLY A 266 -26.94 24.15 9.40
CA GLY A 266 -25.83 24.87 10.02
C GLY A 266 -24.97 24.03 10.97
N GLN A 267 -25.14 22.70 10.99
CA GLN A 267 -24.39 21.79 11.83
C GLN A 267 -23.64 20.77 10.99
N LEU A 268 -22.41 20.51 11.37
CA LEU A 268 -21.64 19.35 10.93
C LEU A 268 -21.91 18.20 11.91
N THR A 269 -22.44 17.12 11.41
CA THR A 269 -22.71 15.92 12.20
C THR A 269 -21.78 14.79 11.79
N VAL A 270 -21.23 14.12 12.80
CA VAL A 270 -20.41 12.90 12.66
C VAL A 270 -21.07 11.81 13.46
N SER A 271 -21.36 10.68 12.83
CA SER A 271 -21.97 9.50 13.49
C SER A 271 -21.06 8.28 13.35
N LEU A 272 -20.92 7.52 14.42
CA LEU A 272 -20.21 6.25 14.50
C LEU A 272 -21.11 5.22 15.18
N GLU A 273 -21.60 4.24 14.41
CA GLU A 273 -22.67 3.32 14.85
C GLU A 273 -22.21 2.25 15.88
N ASP A 274 -20.90 1.99 15.98
CA ASP A 274 -20.34 0.92 16.82
C ASP A 274 -20.26 1.25 18.31
N GLY A 275 -20.65 2.46 18.71
CA GLY A 275 -20.72 2.88 20.12
C GLY A 275 -19.37 3.11 20.80
N ARG A 276 -18.25 3.09 20.06
CA ARG A 276 -16.95 3.47 20.59
C ARG A 276 -16.91 4.96 20.93
N MET A 277 -16.10 5.31 21.92
CA MET A 277 -15.77 6.72 22.19
C MET A 277 -14.90 7.24 21.08
N PHE A 278 -15.21 8.43 20.57
CA PHE A 278 -14.44 9.07 19.50
C PHE A 278 -14.32 10.58 19.69
N ASP A 279 -13.27 11.13 19.11
CA ASP A 279 -12.99 12.55 19.03
C ASP A 279 -13.12 13.02 17.58
N VAL A 280 -13.57 14.27 17.40
CA VAL A 280 -13.69 14.91 16.10
C VAL A 280 -12.89 16.20 16.11
N ALA A 281 -12.06 16.41 15.09
CA ALA A 281 -11.35 17.66 14.81
C ALA A 281 -11.60 18.08 13.36
N VAL A 282 -11.92 19.33 13.14
CA VAL A 282 -12.19 19.90 11.82
C VAL A 282 -11.11 20.92 11.47
N PHE A 283 -10.51 20.75 10.31
CA PHE A 283 -9.43 21.60 9.80
C PHE A 283 -9.88 22.29 8.51
N ASN A 284 -9.48 23.52 8.31
CA ASN A 284 -9.65 24.21 7.02
C ASN A 284 -8.62 23.72 5.97
N ALA A 285 -8.69 24.27 4.75
CA ALA A 285 -7.79 23.89 3.65
C ALA A 285 -6.31 24.22 3.93
N GLN A 286 -6.01 25.11 4.88
CA GLN A 286 -4.66 25.48 5.30
C GLN A 286 -4.15 24.60 6.45
N GLY A 287 -4.94 23.62 6.89
CA GLY A 287 -4.58 22.71 8.00
C GLY A 287 -4.78 23.33 9.39
N MET A 288 -5.42 24.50 9.52
CA MET A 288 -5.73 25.10 10.82
C MET A 288 -6.96 24.45 11.42
N LEU A 289 -6.90 24.13 12.73
CA LEU A 289 -8.03 23.62 13.49
C LEU A 289 -9.11 24.71 13.62
N VAL A 290 -10.33 24.41 13.18
CA VAL A 290 -11.47 25.34 13.25
C VAL A 290 -12.53 24.90 14.25
N ALA A 291 -12.65 23.61 14.52
CA ALA A 291 -13.57 23.08 15.51
C ALA A 291 -13.11 21.72 16.03
N GLN A 292 -13.52 21.37 17.25
CA GLN A 292 -13.28 20.04 17.82
C GLN A 292 -14.38 19.64 18.79
N ARG A 293 -14.61 18.32 18.91
CA ARG A 293 -15.43 17.69 19.94
C ARG A 293 -14.72 16.42 20.43
N GLN A 294 -14.70 16.22 21.73
CA GLN A 294 -14.02 15.10 22.36
C GLN A 294 -15.00 14.19 23.09
N LYS A 295 -14.62 12.91 23.27
CA LYS A 295 -15.36 11.91 24.05
C LYS A 295 -16.83 11.74 23.62
N ASN A 296 -17.08 11.78 22.31
CA ASN A 296 -18.40 11.54 21.76
C ASN A 296 -18.72 10.04 21.73
N ARG A 297 -20.00 9.69 21.80
CA ARG A 297 -20.47 8.33 21.63
C ARG A 297 -21.69 8.37 20.70
N TYR A 298 -21.68 7.52 19.67
CA TYR A 298 -22.66 7.47 18.59
C TYR A 298 -22.70 8.69 17.68
N GLU A 299 -22.73 9.91 18.22
CA GLU A 299 -22.88 11.12 17.41
C GLU A 299 -22.14 12.32 18.03
N ALA A 300 -21.52 13.12 17.19
CA ALA A 300 -20.96 14.43 17.51
C ALA A 300 -21.61 15.50 16.62
N ARG A 301 -22.18 16.55 17.22
CA ARG A 301 -22.73 17.69 16.51
C ARG A 301 -21.88 18.93 16.78
N ILE A 302 -21.45 19.58 15.71
CA ILE A 302 -20.57 20.73 15.73
C ILE A 302 -21.29 21.87 15.03
N PRO A 303 -21.60 23.01 15.72
CA PRO A 303 -22.11 24.22 15.06
C PRO A 303 -21.09 24.65 13.98
N PHE A 304 -21.53 24.76 12.74
CA PHE A 304 -20.65 25.03 11.60
C PHE A 304 -21.21 26.06 10.61
N GLY A 305 -22.42 26.59 10.87
CA GLY A 305 -23.10 27.50 9.95
C GLY A 305 -22.42 28.86 9.77
N ASN A 306 -21.63 29.29 10.77
CA ASN A 306 -20.89 30.56 10.74
C ASN A 306 -19.48 30.44 10.15
N GLU A 307 -19.02 29.23 9.84
CA GLU A 307 -17.72 29.02 9.26
C GLU A 307 -17.65 29.52 7.81
N ALA A 308 -16.47 29.93 7.38
CA ALA A 308 -16.24 30.38 6.00
C ALA A 308 -16.62 29.31 4.98
N LYS A 309 -17.12 29.73 3.81
CA LYS A 309 -17.35 28.78 2.71
C LYS A 309 -16.01 28.23 2.21
N GLY A 310 -15.94 26.94 1.99
CA GLY A 310 -14.69 26.31 1.57
C GLY A 310 -14.63 24.80 1.76
N VAL A 311 -13.44 24.27 1.60
CA VAL A 311 -13.11 22.87 1.82
C VAL A 311 -12.60 22.69 3.23
N TYR A 312 -13.10 21.66 3.91
CA TYR A 312 -12.69 21.28 5.26
C TYR A 312 -12.37 19.78 5.31
N PHE A 313 -11.54 19.42 6.27
CA PHE A 313 -11.17 18.05 6.56
C PHE A 313 -11.62 17.70 7.98
N VAL A 314 -12.48 16.70 8.09
CA VAL A 314 -13.03 16.21 9.36
C VAL A 314 -12.24 14.96 9.76
N ARG A 315 -11.40 15.09 10.78
CA ARG A 315 -10.65 13.96 11.36
C ARG A 315 -11.45 13.37 12.52
N ILE A 316 -11.69 12.08 12.47
CA ILE A 316 -12.38 11.29 13.47
C ILE A 316 -11.38 10.32 14.06
N GLN A 317 -11.26 10.25 15.39
CA GLN A 317 -10.33 9.37 16.08
C GLN A 317 -11.09 8.58 17.15
N ALA A 318 -11.03 7.25 17.08
CA ALA A 318 -11.57 6.34 18.08
C ALA A 318 -10.48 5.36 18.52
N GLY A 319 -9.89 5.61 19.70
CA GLY A 319 -8.68 4.93 20.14
C GLY A 319 -7.52 5.21 19.15
N GLN A 320 -6.98 4.14 18.58
CA GLN A 320 -5.91 4.24 17.56
C GLN A 320 -6.45 4.37 16.13
N ALA A 321 -7.74 4.16 15.91
CA ALA A 321 -8.32 4.26 14.58
C ALA A 321 -8.63 5.71 14.24
N VAL A 322 -8.25 6.14 13.03
CA VAL A 322 -8.46 7.49 12.51
C VAL A 322 -9.09 7.42 11.13
N ALA A 323 -10.10 8.26 10.89
CA ALA A 323 -10.64 8.52 9.56
C ALA A 323 -10.61 10.01 9.27
N THR A 324 -10.47 10.38 7.99
CA THR A 324 -10.57 11.76 7.54
C THR A 324 -11.54 11.86 6.38
N HIS A 325 -12.52 12.73 6.52
CA HIS A 325 -13.52 13.03 5.51
C HIS A 325 -13.31 14.44 4.97
N LYS A 326 -13.32 14.60 3.66
CA LYS A 326 -13.35 15.89 3.00
C LYS A 326 -14.81 16.33 2.86
N ILE A 327 -15.12 17.52 3.35
CA ILE A 327 -16.44 18.16 3.18
C ILE A 327 -16.30 19.48 2.43
N VAL A 328 -17.36 19.89 1.76
CA VAL A 328 -17.46 21.21 1.10
C VAL A 328 -18.60 21.98 1.75
N HIS A 329 -18.25 23.04 2.46
CA HIS A 329 -19.23 23.99 2.99
C HIS A 329 -19.59 25.01 1.89
N ALA A 330 -20.72 24.80 1.23
CA ALA A 330 -21.20 25.63 0.15
C ALA A 330 -22.39 26.49 0.61
N ARG A 331 -22.76 27.52 -0.16
CA ARG A 331 -23.98 28.31 0.06
C ARG A 331 -25.17 27.40 -0.34
N ASN A 332 -26.13 27.24 0.56
CA ASN A 332 -27.44 26.74 0.14
C ASN A 332 -28.04 27.81 -0.80
N LYS A 333 -28.39 27.43 -2.01
CA LYS A 333 -29.16 28.26 -2.94
C LYS A 333 -30.60 28.37 -2.47
#